data_546b1070643741c0d3ead41a69b0919e
#
_entry.id   546b1070643741c0d3ead41a69b0919e
#
_cell.length_a   1.000
_cell.length_b   1.000
_cell.length_c   1.000
_cell.angle_alpha   90.00
_cell.angle_beta   90.00
_cell.angle_gamma   90.00
#
_symmetry.space_group_name_H-M   'P 1'
#
loop_
_entity.id
_entity.type
_entity.pdbx_description
1 polymer ?
#
loop_
_entity_poly.entity_id
_entity_poly.type
_entity_poly.pdbx_seq_one_letter_code
_entity_poly.pdbx_strand_id
1 'polypeptide(L)'
;GGGAMFQSPIFYANENSFDMMDKFRETVGPGVNLQTLARGVNVVCLDSQPRDIIKLHAQMFKKHGVTTIRNFDALNDVDNLVFSGQCIHEAGLRHEIVVTMMSLPPDTPGADWAHTPAFYIDTMKKILEAGIPYDSVCFKDASGTSTPRTVYETVRQARTLLGDKMPIRFHSHDTAGTCVAAYLAALDGGADCLDLSMAPVSGGTCQSDVISMWHALRDTEYDLGIDIDRMREAEEVFKECMKDYFLPPEAKQVEPLIPFSPMPGGALTANSQMMRDNKIMNRYPEVIKAMGEVVELGGFGTSVT
;
A
#
# COMPACT_ATOMS: atom_id res chain seq x y z
N GLY A 1 1.72 -8.25 1.57
CA GLY A 1 2.86 -8.19 2.32
C GLY A 1 2.88 -7.52 3.67
N GLY A 2 4.09 -7.28 4.14
CA GLY A 2 4.39 -6.57 5.36
C GLY A 2 3.90 -7.26 6.62
N GLY A 3 3.41 -6.46 7.58
CA GLY A 3 2.98 -6.96 8.87
C GLY A 3 1.88 -8.00 8.78
N ALA A 4 0.85 -7.77 7.98
CA ALA A 4 -0.24 -8.71 7.83
C ALA A 4 0.23 -10.07 7.29
N MET A 5 1.05 -10.09 6.24
CA MET A 5 1.60 -11.32 5.68
C MET A 5 2.49 -12.08 6.68
N PHE A 6 3.23 -11.36 7.53
CA PHE A 6 4.12 -11.96 8.51
C PHE A 6 3.37 -12.36 9.79
N GLN A 7 2.48 -11.51 10.28
CA GLN A 7 1.81 -11.70 11.57
C GLN A 7 0.59 -12.63 11.49
N SER A 8 -0.20 -12.55 10.41
CA SER A 8 -1.44 -13.32 10.30
C SER A 8 -1.24 -14.85 10.32
N PRO A 9 -0.25 -15.42 9.62
CA PRO A 9 0.02 -16.86 9.74
C PRO A 9 0.33 -17.29 11.18
N ILE A 10 1.11 -16.47 11.91
CA ILE A 10 1.46 -16.76 13.29
C ILE A 10 0.23 -16.68 14.20
N PHE A 11 -0.52 -15.56 14.16
CA PHE A 11 -1.57 -15.29 15.13
C PHE A 11 -2.88 -16.03 14.86
N TYR A 12 -3.21 -16.28 13.59
CA TYR A 12 -4.51 -16.84 13.21
C TYR A 12 -4.43 -18.27 12.68
N ALA A 13 -3.32 -18.65 12.03
CA ALA A 13 -3.15 -19.98 11.46
C ALA A 13 -2.18 -20.86 12.25
N ASN A 14 -1.48 -20.32 13.25
CA ASN A 14 -0.43 -21.01 14.01
C ASN A 14 0.66 -21.61 13.09
N GLU A 15 1.01 -20.87 12.04
CA GLU A 15 2.00 -21.24 11.05
C GLU A 15 3.25 -20.34 11.13
N ASN A 16 4.38 -20.88 10.72
CA ASN A 16 5.63 -20.11 10.64
C ASN A 16 5.65 -19.29 9.35
N SER A 17 5.67 -17.98 9.46
CA SER A 17 5.69 -17.05 8.33
C SER A 17 6.92 -17.20 7.43
N PHE A 18 8.06 -17.62 7.97
CA PHE A 18 9.27 -17.85 7.17
C PHE A 18 9.13 -19.10 6.28
N ASP A 19 8.52 -20.16 6.78
CA ASP A 19 8.23 -21.37 5.97
C ASP A 19 7.28 -21.05 4.82
N MET A 20 6.29 -20.18 5.07
CA MET A 20 5.41 -19.66 4.03
C MET A 20 6.20 -18.86 2.97
N MET A 21 7.10 -17.99 3.39
CA MET A 21 7.93 -17.19 2.47
C MET A 21 8.84 -18.09 1.62
N ASP A 22 9.47 -19.09 2.22
CA ASP A 22 10.29 -20.08 1.53
C ASP A 22 9.45 -20.84 0.48
N LYS A 23 8.24 -21.24 0.85
CA LYS A 23 7.31 -21.91 -0.07
C LYS A 23 6.91 -21.04 -1.25
N PHE A 24 6.64 -19.76 -1.03
CA PHE A 24 6.43 -18.81 -2.12
C PHE A 24 7.63 -18.73 -3.06
N ARG A 25 8.84 -18.61 -2.52
CA ARG A 25 10.06 -18.55 -3.33
C ARG A 25 10.30 -19.84 -4.12
N GLU A 26 10.12 -21.00 -3.52
CA GLU A 26 10.21 -22.28 -4.20
C GLU A 26 9.21 -22.38 -5.36
N THR A 27 7.97 -21.96 -5.13
CA THR A 27 6.88 -22.10 -6.10
C THR A 27 7.06 -21.20 -7.31
N VAL A 28 7.43 -19.92 -7.09
CA VAL A 28 7.56 -18.95 -8.19
C VAL A 28 8.93 -18.94 -8.85
N GLY A 29 9.92 -19.62 -8.24
CA GLY A 29 11.29 -19.65 -8.74
C GLY A 29 12.07 -18.34 -8.52
N PRO A 30 13.36 -18.30 -8.89
CA PRO A 30 14.26 -17.17 -8.55
C PRO A 30 14.01 -15.91 -9.39
N GLY A 31 13.35 -16.02 -10.54
CA GLY A 31 13.16 -14.92 -11.49
C GLY A 31 12.07 -13.92 -11.12
N VAL A 32 11.19 -14.27 -10.18
CA VAL A 32 10.06 -13.42 -9.79
C VAL A 32 10.46 -12.50 -8.65
N ASN A 33 10.16 -11.20 -8.80
CA ASN A 33 10.33 -10.23 -7.72
C ASN A 33 9.27 -10.46 -6.63
N LEU A 34 9.72 -10.77 -5.40
CA LEU A 34 8.86 -10.86 -4.23
C LEU A 34 9.08 -9.62 -3.36
N GLN A 35 8.07 -8.80 -3.27
CA GLN A 35 8.09 -7.57 -2.52
C GLN A 35 7.29 -7.70 -1.23
N THR A 36 7.88 -7.22 -0.14
CA THR A 36 7.21 -7.06 1.15
C THR A 36 7.22 -5.59 1.57
N LEU A 37 6.58 -5.29 2.70
CA LEU A 37 6.42 -3.94 3.22
C LEU A 37 7.05 -3.86 4.61
N ALA A 38 7.75 -2.75 4.89
CA ALA A 38 8.24 -2.38 6.20
C ALA A 38 7.71 -0.99 6.60
N ARG A 39 7.47 -0.80 7.90
CA ARG A 39 6.97 0.44 8.49
C ARG A 39 8.11 1.21 9.18
N GLY A 40 9.14 1.61 8.42
CA GLY A 40 10.29 2.33 8.97
C GLY A 40 10.89 1.61 10.17
N VAL A 41 11.01 2.30 11.30
CA VAL A 41 11.54 1.77 12.56
C VAL A 41 10.67 0.70 13.21
N ASN A 42 9.41 0.55 12.79
CA ASN A 42 8.52 -0.49 13.32
C ASN A 42 8.68 -1.83 12.57
N VAL A 43 9.31 -1.83 11.41
CA VAL A 43 9.45 -2.97 10.48
C VAL A 43 8.11 -3.67 10.22
N VAL A 44 7.87 -4.88 10.70
CA VAL A 44 6.56 -5.57 10.59
C VAL A 44 5.67 -5.42 11.82
N CYS A 45 6.18 -4.80 12.87
CA CYS A 45 5.48 -4.63 14.15
C CYS A 45 4.62 -3.35 14.19
N LEU A 46 3.86 -3.17 15.26
CA LEU A 46 3.08 -1.95 15.52
C LEU A 46 3.85 -0.92 16.33
N ASP A 47 4.87 -1.36 17.07
CA ASP A 47 5.74 -0.51 17.89
C ASP A 47 7.14 -0.37 17.30
N SER A 48 7.84 0.70 17.67
CA SER A 48 9.23 0.94 17.28
C SER A 48 10.13 -0.20 17.78
N GLN A 49 11.04 -0.63 16.93
CA GLN A 49 11.95 -1.74 17.19
C GLN A 49 13.37 -1.26 17.47
N PRO A 50 14.14 -1.98 18.30
CA PRO A 50 15.57 -1.71 18.49
C PRO A 50 16.34 -1.91 17.16
N ARG A 51 17.48 -1.24 17.03
CA ARG A 51 18.27 -1.22 15.79
C ARG A 51 18.74 -2.61 15.33
N ASP A 52 19.06 -3.49 16.24
CA ASP A 52 19.43 -4.88 15.93
C ASP A 52 18.28 -5.69 15.32
N ILE A 53 17.05 -5.47 15.78
CA ILE A 53 15.84 -6.08 15.20
C ILE A 53 15.54 -5.51 13.81
N ILE A 54 15.70 -4.19 13.59
CA ILE A 54 15.54 -3.58 12.26
C ILE A 54 16.53 -4.19 11.26
N LYS A 55 17.79 -4.35 11.67
CA LYS A 55 18.82 -5.00 10.85
C LYS A 55 18.50 -6.48 10.60
N LEU A 56 18.14 -7.22 11.64
CA LEU A 56 17.77 -8.64 11.54
C LEU A 56 16.58 -8.84 10.62
N HIS A 57 15.56 -7.97 10.67
CA HIS A 57 14.41 -8.01 9.78
C HIS A 57 14.82 -8.03 8.30
N ALA A 58 15.66 -7.09 7.86
CA ALA A 58 16.12 -7.03 6.47
C ALA A 58 16.90 -8.31 6.08
N GLN A 59 17.77 -8.79 6.95
CA GLN A 59 18.58 -10.00 6.73
C GLN A 59 17.69 -11.25 6.62
N MET A 60 16.72 -11.41 7.51
CA MET A 60 15.81 -12.57 7.51
C MET A 60 14.90 -12.55 6.29
N PHE A 61 14.34 -11.41 5.93
CA PHE A 61 13.50 -11.30 4.73
C PHE A 61 14.30 -11.63 3.46
N LYS A 62 15.56 -11.18 3.36
CA LYS A 62 16.47 -11.59 2.28
C LYS A 62 16.70 -13.09 2.25
N LYS A 63 17.02 -13.67 3.42
CA LYS A 63 17.26 -15.11 3.57
C LYS A 63 16.07 -15.94 3.09
N HIS A 64 14.87 -15.50 3.38
CA HIS A 64 13.62 -16.19 3.04
C HIS A 64 12.99 -15.73 1.70
N GLY A 65 13.85 -15.28 0.77
CA GLY A 65 13.49 -15.12 -0.64
C GLY A 65 12.85 -13.81 -1.05
N VAL A 66 12.68 -12.83 -0.15
CA VAL A 66 12.26 -11.48 -0.52
C VAL A 66 13.37 -10.80 -1.35
N THR A 67 12.98 -10.04 -2.34
CA THR A 67 13.89 -9.31 -3.23
C THR A 67 13.80 -7.80 -3.10
N THR A 68 12.65 -7.30 -2.65
CA THR A 68 12.41 -5.86 -2.50
C THR A 68 11.65 -5.58 -1.20
N ILE A 69 12.07 -4.58 -0.46
CA ILE A 69 11.28 -4.05 0.66
C ILE A 69 10.76 -2.65 0.30
N ARG A 70 9.44 -2.50 0.37
CA ARG A 70 8.75 -1.21 0.34
C ARG A 70 8.72 -0.66 1.76
N ASN A 71 9.41 0.47 1.97
CA ASN A 71 9.62 1.04 3.30
C ASN A 71 8.91 2.39 3.43
N PHE A 72 8.03 2.53 4.41
CA PHE A 72 7.23 3.73 4.62
C PHE A 72 7.19 4.16 6.08
N ASP A 73 6.88 5.40 6.31
CA ASP A 73 6.41 5.94 7.59
C ASP A 73 5.00 6.53 7.41
N ALA A 74 4.09 6.22 8.33
CA ALA A 74 2.70 6.65 8.24
C ALA A 74 2.51 8.17 8.35
N LEU A 75 3.43 8.84 9.04
CA LEU A 75 3.43 10.29 9.24
C LEU A 75 4.36 11.03 8.27
N ASN A 76 4.99 10.30 7.32
CA ASN A 76 6.04 10.82 6.46
C ASN A 76 7.24 11.40 7.24
N ASP A 77 7.53 10.83 8.43
CA ASP A 77 8.73 11.15 9.18
C ASP A 77 9.94 10.47 8.53
N VAL A 78 10.75 11.27 7.84
CA VAL A 78 11.90 10.78 7.06
C VAL A 78 12.99 10.20 7.97
N ASP A 79 13.15 10.69 9.19
CA ASP A 79 14.14 10.18 10.13
C ASP A 79 13.90 8.71 10.49
N ASN A 80 12.63 8.29 10.53
CA ASN A 80 12.24 6.89 10.74
C ASN A 80 12.63 5.97 9.58
N LEU A 81 12.91 6.51 8.39
CA LEU A 81 13.29 5.75 7.20
C LEU A 81 14.80 5.60 7.01
N VAL A 82 15.62 6.45 7.65
CA VAL A 82 17.06 6.50 7.43
C VAL A 82 17.72 5.16 7.76
N PHE A 83 17.59 4.72 9.00
CA PHE A 83 18.26 3.50 9.47
C PHE A 83 17.68 2.23 8.84
N SER A 84 16.37 2.15 8.70
CA SER A 84 15.71 0.99 8.05
C SER A 84 16.10 0.89 6.57
N GLY A 85 16.16 2.01 5.85
CA GLY A 85 16.61 2.05 4.46
C GLY A 85 18.06 1.60 4.28
N GLN A 86 18.97 2.02 5.17
CA GLN A 86 20.34 1.56 5.17
C GLN A 86 20.43 0.04 5.40
N CYS A 87 19.69 -0.51 6.36
CA CYS A 87 19.65 -1.95 6.63
C CYS A 87 19.13 -2.76 5.45
N ILE A 88 18.12 -2.26 4.73
CA ILE A 88 17.58 -2.89 3.52
C ILE A 88 18.66 -2.98 2.44
N HIS A 89 19.36 -1.88 2.20
CA HIS A 89 20.43 -1.81 1.22
C HIS A 89 21.62 -2.72 1.60
N GLU A 90 22.08 -2.67 2.86
CA GLU A 90 23.16 -3.52 3.37
C GLU A 90 22.84 -5.02 3.27
N ALA A 91 21.58 -5.41 3.39
CA ALA A 91 21.13 -6.78 3.20
C ALA A 91 21.11 -7.22 1.72
N GLY A 92 21.42 -6.32 0.78
CA GLY A 92 21.37 -6.58 -0.66
C GLY A 92 19.96 -6.77 -1.20
N LEU A 93 18.98 -6.08 -0.61
CA LEU A 93 17.61 -5.98 -1.07
C LEU A 93 17.42 -4.70 -1.88
N ARG A 94 16.51 -4.72 -2.84
CA ARG A 94 16.02 -3.47 -3.44
C ARG A 94 15.14 -2.73 -2.44
N HIS A 95 15.31 -1.42 -2.40
CA HIS A 95 14.56 -0.55 -1.52
C HIS A 95 13.60 0.32 -2.34
N GLU A 96 12.31 0.14 -2.14
CA GLU A 96 11.28 1.04 -2.63
C GLU A 96 10.87 1.97 -1.49
N ILE A 97 11.26 3.24 -1.57
CA ILE A 97 10.92 4.23 -0.57
C ILE A 97 9.53 4.81 -0.84
N VAL A 98 8.80 5.14 0.22
CA VAL A 98 7.40 5.53 0.11
C VAL A 98 7.17 6.94 0.63
N VAL A 99 6.36 7.70 -0.09
CA VAL A 99 5.66 8.87 0.39
C VAL A 99 4.19 8.49 0.58
N THR A 100 3.69 8.56 1.81
CA THR A 100 2.31 8.21 2.12
C THR A 100 1.36 9.34 1.78
N MET A 101 0.21 9.00 1.19
CA MET A 101 -0.79 9.93 0.69
C MET A 101 -2.17 9.62 1.25
N MET A 102 -3.00 10.64 1.33
CA MET A 102 -4.46 10.58 1.54
C MET A 102 -5.08 11.92 1.19
N SER A 103 -6.40 12.02 1.15
CA SER A 103 -7.09 13.30 1.28
C SER A 103 -7.67 13.44 2.67
N LEU A 104 -7.64 14.65 3.21
CA LEU A 104 -8.37 14.97 4.43
C LEU A 104 -9.87 15.07 4.14
N PRO A 105 -10.73 14.82 5.15
CA PRO A 105 -12.14 15.09 5.03
C PRO A 105 -12.40 16.53 4.56
N PRO A 106 -13.45 16.77 3.76
CA PRO A 106 -13.81 18.12 3.34
C PRO A 106 -13.94 19.07 4.53
N ASP A 107 -13.56 20.32 4.33
CA ASP A 107 -13.63 21.39 5.33
C ASP A 107 -12.80 21.17 6.62
N THR A 108 -11.89 20.19 6.60
CA THR A 108 -10.98 19.94 7.73
C THR A 108 -9.95 21.07 7.85
N PRO A 109 -9.75 21.65 9.04
CA PRO A 109 -8.63 22.57 9.26
C PRO A 109 -7.29 21.92 8.89
N GLY A 110 -6.45 22.62 8.16
CA GLY A 110 -5.16 22.08 7.69
C GLY A 110 -5.17 21.43 6.29
N ALA A 111 -6.32 21.29 5.65
CA ALA A 111 -6.43 20.75 4.29
C ALA A 111 -5.75 21.64 3.22
N ASP A 112 -5.42 22.86 3.56
CA ASP A 112 -4.70 23.83 2.72
C ASP A 112 -3.18 23.58 2.68
N TRP A 113 -2.63 22.81 3.62
CA TRP A 113 -1.20 22.48 3.66
C TRP A 113 -0.91 20.97 3.75
N ALA A 114 -1.66 20.22 4.58
CA ALA A 114 -1.47 18.79 4.76
C ALA A 114 -2.04 18.01 3.55
N HIS A 115 -1.33 16.97 3.15
CA HIS A 115 -1.73 16.07 2.05
C HIS A 115 -1.97 16.77 0.70
N THR A 116 -1.24 17.87 0.46
CA THR A 116 -1.19 18.57 -0.84
C THR A 116 -0.03 18.03 -1.71
N PRO A 117 -0.04 18.25 -3.04
CA PRO A 117 1.10 17.93 -3.88
C PRO A 117 2.41 18.57 -3.41
N ALA A 118 2.35 19.83 -2.92
CA ALA A 118 3.53 20.53 -2.38
C ALA A 118 4.08 19.82 -1.14
N PHE A 119 3.23 19.37 -0.23
CA PHE A 119 3.62 18.60 0.95
C PHE A 119 4.35 17.30 0.58
N TYR A 120 3.84 16.54 -0.39
CA TYR A 120 4.45 15.29 -0.82
C TYR A 120 5.79 15.50 -1.52
N ILE A 121 5.91 16.55 -2.32
CA ILE A 121 7.18 16.91 -2.98
C ILE A 121 8.21 17.40 -1.98
N ASP A 122 7.80 18.14 -0.94
CA ASP A 122 8.69 18.52 0.15
C ASP A 122 9.20 17.30 0.94
N THR A 123 8.31 16.35 1.23
CA THR A 123 8.69 15.05 1.83
C THR A 123 9.71 14.33 0.95
N MET A 124 9.50 14.27 -0.38
CA MET A 124 10.45 13.65 -1.31
C MET A 124 11.80 14.36 -1.30
N LYS A 125 11.84 15.68 -1.23
CA LYS A 125 13.10 16.44 -1.10
C LYS A 125 13.84 16.09 0.18
N LYS A 126 13.14 16.00 1.32
CA LYS A 126 13.74 15.57 2.60
C LYS A 126 14.34 14.16 2.50
N ILE A 127 13.68 13.22 1.79
CA ILE A 127 14.22 11.88 1.53
C ILE A 127 15.53 11.97 0.73
N LEU A 128 15.58 12.81 -0.31
CA LEU A 128 16.79 13.03 -1.11
C LEU A 128 17.92 13.63 -0.26
N GLU A 129 17.62 14.63 0.56
CA GLU A 129 18.56 15.30 1.45
C GLU A 129 19.11 14.38 2.54
N ALA A 130 18.29 13.45 3.04
CA ALA A 130 18.69 12.45 4.04
C ALA A 130 19.67 11.40 3.49
N GLY A 131 19.86 11.32 2.17
CA GLY A 131 20.80 10.40 1.54
C GLY A 131 20.46 8.92 1.72
N ILE A 132 19.17 8.60 1.89
CA ILE A 132 18.71 7.22 2.03
C ILE A 132 18.89 6.49 0.69
N PRO A 133 19.57 5.32 0.64
CA PRO A 133 19.69 4.56 -0.60
C PRO A 133 18.33 3.93 -0.96
N TYR A 134 17.87 4.13 -2.21
CA TYR A 134 16.66 3.52 -2.73
C TYR A 134 16.75 3.29 -4.25
N ASP A 135 15.96 2.35 -4.76
CA ASP A 135 15.93 1.91 -6.16
C ASP A 135 14.66 2.35 -6.88
N SER A 136 13.60 2.68 -6.15
CA SER A 136 12.33 3.15 -6.68
C SER A 136 11.56 3.95 -5.63
N VAL A 137 10.59 4.74 -6.09
CA VAL A 137 9.70 5.53 -5.24
C VAL A 137 8.27 5.02 -5.39
N CYS A 138 7.54 4.94 -4.29
CA CYS A 138 6.10 4.67 -4.32
C CYS A 138 5.33 5.80 -3.66
N PHE A 139 4.38 6.38 -4.37
CA PHE A 139 3.35 7.22 -3.77
C PHE A 139 2.19 6.30 -3.37
N LYS A 140 1.93 6.24 -2.06
CA LYS A 140 1.04 5.22 -1.47
C LYS A 140 -0.16 5.85 -0.79
N ASP A 141 -1.33 5.70 -1.39
CA ASP A 141 -2.63 6.02 -0.80
C ASP A 141 -3.28 4.76 -0.23
N ALA A 142 -3.10 4.52 1.06
CA ALA A 142 -3.64 3.33 1.73
C ALA A 142 -5.14 3.41 2.00
N SER A 143 -5.72 4.59 1.99
CA SER A 143 -7.17 4.82 2.20
C SER A 143 -7.97 4.84 0.90
N GLY A 144 -7.32 5.11 -0.23
CA GLY A 144 -8.00 5.31 -1.52
C GLY A 144 -8.76 6.63 -1.59
N THR A 145 -8.35 7.65 -0.82
CA THR A 145 -9.05 8.94 -0.72
C THR A 145 -8.40 10.07 -1.49
N SER A 146 -7.15 9.90 -1.94
CA SER A 146 -6.47 10.92 -2.75
C SER A 146 -7.25 11.18 -4.03
N THR A 147 -7.58 12.44 -4.29
CA THR A 147 -8.28 12.79 -5.51
C THR A 147 -7.40 12.55 -6.74
N PRO A 148 -7.96 12.15 -7.91
CA PRO A 148 -7.18 12.00 -9.15
C PRO A 148 -6.36 13.24 -9.50
N ARG A 149 -6.87 14.43 -9.20
CA ARG A 149 -6.13 15.69 -9.43
C ARG A 149 -4.88 15.78 -8.56
N THR A 150 -5.00 15.48 -7.26
CA THR A 150 -3.86 15.47 -6.34
C THR A 150 -2.82 14.44 -6.76
N VAL A 151 -3.26 13.26 -7.17
CA VAL A 151 -2.38 12.18 -7.66
C VAL A 151 -1.61 12.64 -8.90
N TYR A 152 -2.31 13.13 -9.92
CA TYR A 152 -1.69 13.65 -11.14
C TYR A 152 -0.61 14.70 -10.85
N GLU A 153 -0.98 15.74 -10.10
CA GLU A 153 -0.05 16.85 -9.81
C GLU A 153 1.16 16.39 -8.98
N THR A 154 0.95 15.48 -8.03
CA THR A 154 2.03 14.92 -7.21
C THR A 154 3.01 14.12 -8.05
N VAL A 155 2.50 13.16 -8.83
CA VAL A 155 3.35 12.28 -9.66
C VAL A 155 4.07 13.08 -10.74
N ARG A 156 3.41 14.04 -11.39
CA ARG A 156 4.02 14.92 -12.40
C ARG A 156 5.17 15.74 -11.82
N GLN A 157 4.98 16.33 -10.64
CA GLN A 157 6.05 17.10 -9.99
C GLN A 157 7.18 16.18 -9.50
N ALA A 158 6.85 14.99 -9.00
CA ALA A 158 7.84 14.00 -8.61
C ALA A 158 8.67 13.52 -9.81
N ARG A 159 8.05 13.28 -10.96
CA ARG A 159 8.75 12.93 -12.21
C ARG A 159 9.74 14.04 -12.61
N THR A 160 9.34 15.29 -12.51
CA THR A 160 10.22 16.43 -12.77
C THR A 160 11.41 16.47 -11.80
N LEU A 161 11.19 16.16 -10.51
CA LEU A 161 12.22 16.17 -9.48
C LEU A 161 13.21 15.00 -9.61
N LEU A 162 12.70 13.80 -9.89
CA LEU A 162 13.45 12.54 -9.87
C LEU A 162 14.06 12.18 -11.24
N GLY A 163 13.58 12.79 -12.32
CA GLY A 163 13.99 12.49 -13.70
C GLY A 163 13.39 11.18 -14.23
N ASP A 164 13.62 10.92 -15.52
CA ASP A 164 12.93 9.85 -16.27
C ASP A 164 13.40 8.42 -15.93
N LYS A 165 14.54 8.29 -15.27
CA LYS A 165 15.13 6.97 -14.99
C LYS A 165 14.70 6.38 -13.64
N MET A 166 14.19 7.19 -12.73
CA MET A 166 13.75 6.71 -11.42
C MET A 166 12.36 6.07 -11.55
N PRO A 167 12.20 4.77 -11.24
CA PRO A 167 10.89 4.15 -11.29
C PRO A 167 9.95 4.75 -10.24
N ILE A 168 8.79 5.25 -10.69
CA ILE A 168 7.72 5.77 -9.84
C ILE A 168 6.55 4.80 -9.89
N ARG A 169 6.15 4.34 -8.72
CA ARG A 169 4.98 3.49 -8.53
C ARG A 169 3.87 4.30 -7.86
N PHE A 170 2.64 4.00 -8.23
CA PHE A 170 1.47 4.47 -7.51
C PHE A 170 0.68 3.30 -6.96
N HIS A 171 0.31 3.39 -5.68
CA HIS A 171 -0.49 2.41 -4.95
C HIS A 171 -1.71 3.10 -4.36
N SER A 172 -2.88 2.54 -4.60
CA SER A 172 -4.12 3.01 -4.00
C SER A 172 -5.02 1.83 -3.63
N HIS A 173 -6.10 2.11 -2.92
CA HIS A 173 -7.15 1.16 -2.60
C HIS A 173 -8.46 1.62 -3.25
N ASP A 174 -9.35 0.68 -3.55
CA ASP A 174 -10.64 1.00 -4.18
C ASP A 174 -11.76 1.25 -3.16
N THR A 175 -11.38 1.55 -1.92
CA THR A 175 -12.32 1.73 -0.81
C THR A 175 -13.33 2.84 -1.09
N ALA A 176 -12.89 3.95 -1.67
CA ALA A 176 -13.78 5.06 -2.08
C ALA A 176 -14.41 4.88 -3.48
N GLY A 177 -14.04 3.81 -4.21
CA GLY A 177 -14.54 3.57 -5.57
C GLY A 177 -13.88 4.44 -6.65
N THR A 178 -12.74 5.07 -6.37
CA THR A 178 -12.06 6.01 -7.27
C THR A 178 -10.69 5.52 -7.73
N CYS A 179 -10.29 4.30 -7.39
CA CYS A 179 -8.95 3.78 -7.59
C CYS A 179 -8.54 3.77 -9.08
N VAL A 180 -9.40 3.32 -10.00
CA VAL A 180 -9.10 3.33 -11.44
C VAL A 180 -8.84 4.75 -11.93
N ALA A 181 -9.66 5.72 -11.52
CA ALA A 181 -9.45 7.12 -11.91
C ALA A 181 -8.14 7.68 -11.36
N ALA A 182 -7.77 7.32 -10.13
CA ALA A 182 -6.49 7.71 -9.53
C ALA A 182 -5.31 7.06 -10.25
N TYR A 183 -5.44 5.79 -10.70
CA TYR A 183 -4.41 5.11 -11.47
C TYR A 183 -4.20 5.73 -12.85
N LEU A 184 -5.28 6.08 -13.58
CA LEU A 184 -5.17 6.82 -14.84
C LEU A 184 -4.45 8.15 -14.63
N ALA A 185 -4.85 8.90 -13.60
CA ALA A 185 -4.19 10.16 -13.25
C ALA A 185 -2.71 9.99 -12.89
N ALA A 186 -2.34 8.89 -12.23
CA ALA A 186 -0.93 8.59 -11.92
C ALA A 186 -0.13 8.30 -13.19
N LEU A 187 -0.67 7.54 -14.14
CA LEU A 187 -0.05 7.27 -15.44
C LEU A 187 0.15 8.57 -16.22
N ASP A 188 -0.89 9.39 -16.34
CA ASP A 188 -0.83 10.70 -16.99
C ASP A 188 0.20 11.64 -16.33
N GLY A 189 0.42 11.48 -15.01
CA GLY A 189 1.45 12.18 -14.25
C GLY A 189 2.87 11.64 -14.46
N GLY A 190 3.03 10.46 -15.07
CA GLY A 190 4.31 9.83 -15.38
C GLY A 190 4.71 8.71 -14.41
N ALA A 191 3.76 8.01 -13.77
CA ALA A 191 4.04 6.77 -13.06
C ALA A 191 4.39 5.65 -14.03
N ASP A 192 5.37 4.81 -13.65
CA ASP A 192 5.82 3.65 -14.44
C ASP A 192 5.13 2.35 -14.03
N CYS A 193 4.61 2.30 -12.80
CA CYS A 193 4.07 1.07 -12.21
C CYS A 193 2.80 1.34 -11.40
N LEU A 194 1.86 0.41 -11.47
CA LEU A 194 0.66 0.38 -10.65
C LEU A 194 0.61 -0.91 -9.83
N ASP A 195 0.07 -0.83 -8.62
CA ASP A 195 -0.25 -2.01 -7.82
C ASP A 195 -1.70 -2.42 -8.10
N LEU A 196 -1.90 -3.63 -8.54
CA LEU A 196 -3.21 -4.17 -8.90
C LEU A 196 -3.51 -5.43 -8.09
N SER A 197 -4.76 -5.81 -8.04
CA SER A 197 -5.23 -7.03 -7.37
C SER A 197 -5.91 -7.96 -8.38
N MET A 198 -6.19 -9.19 -7.95
CA MET A 198 -6.85 -10.21 -8.74
C MET A 198 -8.15 -10.67 -8.06
N ALA A 199 -9.22 -10.85 -8.83
CA ALA A 199 -10.45 -11.43 -8.31
C ALA A 199 -10.21 -12.85 -7.74
N PRO A 200 -10.88 -13.25 -6.63
CA PRO A 200 -12.04 -12.60 -6.03
C PRO A 200 -11.72 -11.55 -4.96
N VAL A 201 -10.45 -11.23 -4.68
CA VAL A 201 -10.05 -10.31 -3.60
C VAL A 201 -9.76 -8.87 -4.09
N SER A 202 -9.95 -8.58 -5.36
CA SER A 202 -9.81 -7.22 -5.93
C SER A 202 -11.00 -6.31 -5.61
N GLY A 203 -10.81 -5.00 -5.68
CA GLY A 203 -11.83 -3.98 -5.39
C GLY A 203 -12.10 -3.79 -3.90
N GLY A 204 -13.00 -2.89 -3.56
CA GLY A 204 -13.32 -2.57 -2.18
C GLY A 204 -12.09 -2.13 -1.39
N THR A 205 -11.80 -2.78 -0.27
CA THR A 205 -10.62 -2.45 0.56
C THR A 205 -9.28 -2.88 -0.05
N CYS A 206 -9.28 -3.55 -1.20
CA CYS A 206 -8.11 -3.91 -1.99
C CYS A 206 -7.88 -2.91 -3.15
N GLN A 207 -6.90 -3.21 -3.99
CA GLN A 207 -6.64 -2.49 -5.23
C GLN A 207 -7.68 -2.82 -6.30
N SER A 208 -7.75 -1.98 -7.32
CA SER A 208 -8.52 -2.31 -8.53
C SER A 208 -8.03 -3.61 -9.16
N ASP A 209 -8.97 -4.30 -9.79
CA ASP A 209 -8.70 -5.55 -10.50
C ASP A 209 -7.82 -5.33 -11.74
N VAL A 210 -6.90 -6.26 -11.98
CA VAL A 210 -5.96 -6.19 -13.10
C VAL A 210 -6.67 -6.23 -14.45
N ILE A 211 -7.74 -7.03 -14.59
CA ILE A 211 -8.52 -7.11 -15.84
C ILE A 211 -9.33 -5.84 -16.04
N SER A 212 -9.90 -5.28 -14.97
CA SER A 212 -10.61 -3.99 -15.01
C SER A 212 -9.66 -2.86 -15.44
N MET A 213 -8.44 -2.84 -14.90
CA MET A 213 -7.45 -1.83 -15.30
C MET A 213 -6.98 -2.03 -16.73
N TRP A 214 -6.73 -3.29 -17.17
CA TRP A 214 -6.44 -3.58 -18.56
C TRP A 214 -7.55 -3.07 -19.49
N HIS A 215 -8.83 -3.27 -19.10
CA HIS A 215 -9.96 -2.77 -19.89
C HIS A 215 -10.01 -1.23 -19.93
N ALA A 216 -9.73 -0.56 -18.82
CA ALA A 216 -9.70 0.91 -18.73
C ALA A 216 -8.58 1.54 -19.59
N LEU A 217 -7.51 0.80 -19.84
CA LEU A 217 -6.37 1.26 -20.66
C LEU A 217 -6.52 0.97 -22.15
N ARG A 218 -7.57 0.24 -22.56
CA ARG A 218 -7.80 -0.02 -23.99
C ARG A 218 -7.97 1.28 -24.76
N ASP A 219 -7.41 1.32 -25.96
CA ASP A 219 -7.43 2.48 -26.84
C ASP A 219 -6.70 3.73 -26.29
N THR A 220 -5.85 3.54 -25.27
CA THR A 220 -4.91 4.53 -24.75
C THR A 220 -3.48 4.20 -25.18
N GLU A 221 -2.54 5.06 -24.86
CA GLU A 221 -1.10 4.85 -25.10
C GLU A 221 -0.44 3.89 -24.07
N TYR A 222 -1.16 3.51 -23.02
CA TYR A 222 -0.65 2.68 -21.93
C TYR A 222 -0.94 1.20 -22.17
N ASP A 223 0.05 0.35 -21.87
CA ASP A 223 -0.07 -1.10 -21.91
C ASP A 223 0.49 -1.72 -20.63
N LEU A 224 -0.27 -2.60 -20.01
CA LEU A 224 0.20 -3.35 -18.83
C LEU A 224 1.24 -4.42 -19.20
N GLY A 225 1.42 -4.74 -20.46
CA GLY A 225 2.34 -5.77 -20.94
C GLY A 225 1.95 -7.18 -20.50
N ILE A 226 0.66 -7.45 -20.27
CA ILE A 226 0.14 -8.74 -19.82
C ILE A 226 -0.56 -9.50 -20.93
N ASP A 227 -0.48 -10.84 -20.88
CA ASP A 227 -1.32 -11.71 -21.68
C ASP A 227 -2.69 -11.85 -20.97
N ILE A 228 -3.71 -11.22 -21.52
CA ILE A 228 -5.04 -11.15 -20.90
C ILE A 228 -5.73 -12.52 -20.80
N ASP A 229 -5.50 -13.42 -21.73
CA ASP A 229 -6.12 -14.75 -21.69
C ASP A 229 -5.50 -15.60 -20.57
N ARG A 230 -4.17 -15.55 -20.40
CA ARG A 230 -3.50 -16.17 -19.26
C ARG A 230 -3.89 -15.54 -17.93
N MET A 231 -4.13 -14.22 -17.92
CA MET A 231 -4.59 -13.56 -16.70
C MET A 231 -5.99 -14.04 -16.29
N ARG A 232 -6.89 -14.21 -17.26
CA ARG A 232 -8.23 -14.77 -17.01
C ARG A 232 -8.17 -16.21 -16.50
N GLU A 233 -7.30 -17.04 -17.08
CA GLU A 233 -7.06 -18.40 -16.59
C GLU A 233 -6.54 -18.40 -15.14
N ALA A 234 -5.60 -17.51 -14.82
CA ALA A 234 -5.06 -17.38 -13.47
C ALA A 234 -6.13 -16.93 -12.46
N GLU A 235 -7.03 -16.02 -12.84
CA GLU A 235 -8.17 -15.64 -11.99
C GLU A 235 -9.13 -16.80 -11.70
N GLU A 236 -9.44 -17.63 -12.70
CA GLU A 236 -10.31 -18.78 -12.49
C GLU A 236 -9.67 -19.78 -11.51
N VAL A 237 -8.36 -20.03 -11.63
CA VAL A 237 -7.63 -20.87 -10.65
C VAL A 237 -7.67 -20.22 -9.26
N PHE A 238 -7.47 -18.91 -9.16
CA PHE A 238 -7.49 -18.22 -7.88
C PHE A 238 -8.89 -18.22 -7.24
N LYS A 239 -9.94 -18.02 -8.01
CA LYS A 239 -11.34 -18.14 -7.55
C LYS A 239 -11.63 -19.53 -7.00
N GLU A 240 -11.17 -20.59 -7.69
CA GLU A 240 -11.32 -21.96 -7.22
C GLU A 240 -10.59 -22.18 -5.89
N CYS A 241 -9.36 -21.66 -5.74
CA CYS A 241 -8.61 -21.73 -4.48
C CYS A 241 -9.30 -20.98 -3.33
N MET A 242 -10.03 -19.91 -3.63
CA MET A 242 -10.66 -19.05 -2.63
C MET A 242 -12.10 -19.40 -2.30
N LYS A 243 -12.73 -20.37 -2.99
CA LYS A 243 -14.17 -20.67 -2.89
C LYS A 243 -14.65 -21.02 -1.48
N ASP A 244 -13.78 -21.64 -0.67
CA ASP A 244 -14.11 -22.08 0.68
C ASP A 244 -13.81 -21.02 1.75
N TYR A 245 -13.27 -19.85 1.35
CA TYR A 245 -12.96 -18.76 2.27
C TYR A 245 -14.09 -17.73 2.29
N PHE A 246 -14.45 -17.30 3.48
CA PHE A 246 -15.41 -16.22 3.65
C PHE A 246 -14.76 -14.86 3.33
N LEU A 247 -15.33 -14.16 2.36
CA LEU A 247 -14.94 -12.79 2.03
C LEU A 247 -16.02 -11.85 2.59
N PRO A 248 -15.71 -11.06 3.64
CA PRO A 248 -16.70 -10.20 4.27
C PRO A 248 -17.18 -9.10 3.29
N PRO A 249 -18.48 -8.77 3.29
CA PRO A 249 -19.03 -7.76 2.38
C PRO A 249 -18.30 -6.42 2.48
N GLU A 250 -17.92 -5.99 3.67
CA GLU A 250 -17.22 -4.72 3.94
C GLU A 250 -15.85 -4.66 3.25
N ALA A 251 -15.24 -5.80 2.96
CA ALA A 251 -13.98 -5.86 2.22
C ALA A 251 -14.17 -5.78 0.71
N LYS A 252 -15.39 -6.04 0.23
CA LYS A 252 -15.71 -6.13 -1.22
C LYS A 252 -16.53 -4.96 -1.74
N GLN A 253 -17.09 -4.18 -0.85
CA GLN A 253 -17.92 -3.03 -1.21
C GLN A 253 -17.11 -1.75 -1.20
N VAL A 254 -17.54 -0.81 -2.04
CA VAL A 254 -17.13 0.59 -1.92
C VAL A 254 -17.78 1.17 -0.67
N GLU A 255 -16.98 1.91 0.13
CA GLU A 255 -17.46 2.67 1.28
C GLU A 255 -17.41 4.17 0.94
N PRO A 256 -18.52 4.76 0.47
CA PRO A 256 -18.54 6.14 -0.01
C PRO A 256 -18.32 7.18 1.09
N LEU A 257 -18.32 6.78 2.35
CA LEU A 257 -18.03 7.66 3.49
C LEU A 257 -16.53 7.74 3.82
N ILE A 258 -15.69 6.89 3.23
CA ILE A 258 -14.24 6.91 3.47
C ILE A 258 -13.58 8.27 3.17
N PRO A 259 -13.98 9.07 2.17
CA PRO A 259 -13.46 10.42 2.01
C PRO A 259 -13.70 11.35 3.20
N PHE A 260 -14.72 11.07 4.00
CA PHE A 260 -15.04 11.82 5.23
C PHE A 260 -14.42 11.19 6.49
N SER A 261 -13.97 9.96 6.39
CA SER A 261 -13.45 9.17 7.52
C SER A 261 -12.30 8.28 7.03
N PRO A 262 -11.17 8.88 6.62
CA PRO A 262 -10.09 8.13 5.98
C PRO A 262 -9.59 7.00 6.85
N MET A 263 -9.61 5.79 6.30
CA MET A 263 -9.09 4.58 6.93
C MET A 263 -8.41 3.72 5.87
N PRO A 264 -7.20 3.19 6.12
CA PRO A 264 -6.57 2.26 5.22
C PRO A 264 -7.45 1.04 4.95
N GLY A 265 -7.51 0.58 3.69
CA GLY A 265 -8.36 -0.54 3.29
C GLY A 265 -8.09 -1.81 4.11
N GLY A 266 -6.83 -2.13 4.39
CA GLY A 266 -6.46 -3.26 5.24
C GLY A 266 -6.95 -3.11 6.69
N ALA A 267 -6.89 -1.89 7.24
CA ALA A 267 -7.41 -1.60 8.58
C ALA A 267 -8.93 -1.71 8.62
N LEU A 268 -9.64 -1.23 7.59
CA LEU A 268 -11.08 -1.36 7.49
C LEU A 268 -11.51 -2.83 7.47
N THR A 269 -10.83 -3.68 6.69
CA THR A 269 -11.08 -5.12 6.66
C THR A 269 -10.85 -5.76 8.03
N ALA A 270 -9.70 -5.49 8.67
CA ALA A 270 -9.37 -6.08 9.97
C ALA A 270 -10.34 -5.62 11.07
N ASN A 271 -10.64 -4.33 11.13
CA ASN A 271 -11.54 -3.76 12.14
C ASN A 271 -12.97 -4.27 11.97
N SER A 272 -13.49 -4.35 10.74
CA SER A 272 -14.82 -4.90 10.49
C SER A 272 -14.90 -6.38 10.87
N GLN A 273 -13.85 -7.16 10.62
CA GLN A 273 -13.77 -8.56 11.08
C GLN A 273 -13.75 -8.63 12.62
N MET A 274 -12.95 -7.82 13.30
CA MET A 274 -12.94 -7.75 14.77
C MET A 274 -14.31 -7.35 15.35
N MET A 275 -14.99 -6.40 14.72
CA MET A 275 -16.35 -6.02 15.12
C MET A 275 -17.36 -7.16 14.94
N ARG A 276 -17.21 -7.94 13.88
CA ARG A 276 -18.04 -9.13 13.61
C ARG A 276 -17.81 -10.21 14.67
N ASP A 277 -16.56 -10.52 14.98
CA ASP A 277 -16.18 -11.52 15.97
C ASP A 277 -16.67 -11.13 17.38
N ASN A 278 -16.65 -9.83 17.69
CA ASN A 278 -17.17 -9.30 18.95
C ASN A 278 -18.68 -9.01 18.94
N LYS A 279 -19.39 -9.31 17.84
CA LYS A 279 -20.83 -9.12 17.68
C LYS A 279 -21.30 -7.65 17.83
N ILE A 280 -20.48 -6.70 17.43
CA ILE A 280 -20.74 -5.25 17.49
C ILE A 280 -20.81 -4.57 16.12
N MET A 281 -21.05 -5.34 15.04
CA MET A 281 -21.20 -4.78 13.68
C MET A 281 -22.30 -3.73 13.54
N ASN A 282 -23.30 -3.76 14.39
CA ASN A 282 -24.35 -2.72 14.44
C ASN A 282 -23.80 -1.34 14.79
N ARG A 283 -22.59 -1.25 15.35
CA ARG A 283 -21.91 0.02 15.66
C ARG A 283 -20.98 0.50 14.53
N TYR A 284 -20.89 -0.22 13.41
CA TYR A 284 -20.03 0.15 12.28
C TYR A 284 -20.21 1.59 11.81
N PRO A 285 -21.45 2.14 11.63
CA PRO A 285 -21.64 3.54 11.24
C PRO A 285 -21.07 4.55 12.26
N GLU A 286 -21.09 4.22 13.55
CA GLU A 286 -20.52 5.08 14.60
C GLU A 286 -19.00 5.11 14.50
N VAL A 287 -18.36 3.95 14.26
CA VAL A 287 -16.91 3.83 14.10
C VAL A 287 -16.44 4.61 12.87
N ILE A 288 -17.11 4.42 11.72
CA ILE A 288 -16.78 5.17 10.50
C ILE A 288 -16.88 6.67 10.75
N LYS A 289 -17.93 7.15 11.41
CA LYS A 289 -18.07 8.57 11.71
C LYS A 289 -16.97 9.11 12.63
N ALA A 290 -16.55 8.34 13.64
CA ALA A 290 -15.53 8.76 14.59
C ALA A 290 -14.12 8.84 13.98
N MET A 291 -13.85 8.16 12.87
CA MET A 291 -12.52 8.16 12.26
C MET A 291 -12.07 9.53 11.74
N GLY A 292 -13.01 10.38 11.30
CA GLY A 292 -12.70 11.77 10.95
C GLY A 292 -12.09 12.54 12.12
N GLU A 293 -12.67 12.40 13.31
CA GLU A 293 -12.17 13.01 14.55
C GLU A 293 -10.79 12.46 14.93
N VAL A 294 -10.57 11.14 14.75
CA VAL A 294 -9.28 10.50 15.03
C VAL A 294 -8.18 11.04 14.12
N VAL A 295 -8.46 11.24 12.83
CA VAL A 295 -7.51 11.80 11.87
C VAL A 295 -7.13 13.23 12.27
N GLU A 296 -8.09 14.06 12.66
CA GLU A 296 -7.84 15.42 13.12
C GLU A 296 -7.01 15.44 14.41
N LEU A 297 -7.37 14.63 15.41
CA LEU A 297 -6.64 14.50 16.68
C LEU A 297 -5.23 13.96 16.49
N GLY A 298 -5.00 13.10 15.51
CA GLY A 298 -3.71 12.52 15.15
C GLY A 298 -2.78 13.44 14.37
N GLY A 299 -3.17 14.70 14.14
CA GLY A 299 -2.35 15.68 13.40
C GLY A 299 -2.29 15.40 11.89
N PHE A 300 -3.36 14.84 11.33
CA PHE A 300 -3.53 14.53 9.91
C PHE A 300 -2.57 13.47 9.34
N GLY A 301 -1.98 12.66 10.20
CA GLY A 301 -1.18 11.53 9.77
C GLY A 301 -2.01 10.48 9.02
N THR A 302 -1.39 9.78 8.05
CA THR A 302 -2.04 8.63 7.44
C THR A 302 -2.02 7.48 8.43
N SER A 303 -3.17 7.09 8.98
CA SER A 303 -3.26 5.86 9.78
C SER A 303 -3.11 4.66 8.86
N VAL A 304 -1.94 4.01 8.84
CA VAL A 304 -1.65 2.83 8.01
C VAL A 304 -1.38 1.58 8.84
N THR A 305 -1.72 1.60 10.08
CA THR A 305 -1.58 0.45 11.00
C THR A 305 -2.91 -0.11 11.40
#